data_14bb15f70c78e540558db3c004f29110
#
_entry.id   14bb15f70c78e540558db3c004f29110
#
_cell.length_a   1.000
_cell.length_b   1.000
_cell.length_c   1.000
_cell.angle_alpha   90.00
_cell.angle_beta   90.00
_cell.angle_gamma   90.00
#
_symmetry.space_group_name_H-M   'P 1'
#
loop_
_entity.id
_entity.type
_entity.pdbx_description
1 polymer ?
#
loop_
_entity_poly.entity_id
_entity_poly.type
_entity_poly.pdbx_seq_one_letter_code
_entity_poly.pdbx_strand_id
1 'polypeptide(L)'
;MKIIKIAPIGMFAVNCYLVVSEAGNAVMIDCPEEGGAEGLLAEAEKSGAKLTKILLTHGHCDHIETLAEIANATGAEVYIHKFDAPKLTDSHGNLSEYFAAYLDGPVKHYDKAIAVSDGDIIKQDELEFRVMHTPGHTSGCVCYIAGDVMFSGDTLFRDSIGRTDMVDGNYQVLSESLKKLTEITENYRVLPGHGNETTLDREKNHNPYIGGNMFDF
;
A
#
# COMPACT_ATOMS: atom_id res chain seq x y z
N MET A 1 1.60 -19.06 -4.03
CA MET A 1 1.05 -17.69 -3.90
C MET A 1 0.39 -17.28 -5.20
N LYS A 2 -0.89 -16.87 -5.19
CA LYS A 2 -1.61 -16.30 -6.34
C LYS A 2 -1.91 -14.85 -6.04
N ILE A 3 -1.59 -13.93 -6.96
CA ILE A 3 -1.88 -12.51 -6.82
C ILE A 3 -2.91 -12.11 -7.87
N ILE A 4 -3.95 -11.44 -7.42
CA ILE A 4 -5.01 -10.88 -8.25
C ILE A 4 -4.93 -9.36 -8.07
N LYS A 5 -4.63 -8.65 -9.15
CA LYS A 5 -4.75 -7.20 -9.19
C LYS A 5 -6.22 -6.86 -9.47
N ILE A 6 -6.82 -6.10 -8.58
CA ILE A 6 -8.13 -5.51 -8.82
C ILE A 6 -7.88 -4.26 -9.69
N ALA A 7 -8.59 -4.17 -10.82
CA ALA A 7 -8.37 -3.09 -11.77
C ALA A 7 -8.80 -1.76 -11.14
N PRO A 8 -7.95 -0.72 -11.17
CA PRO A 8 -8.29 0.56 -10.60
C PRO A 8 -9.43 1.24 -11.36
N ILE A 9 -10.45 1.64 -10.62
CA ILE A 9 -11.60 2.43 -11.09
C ILE A 9 -11.63 3.67 -10.20
N GLY A 10 -12.26 4.73 -10.47
CA GLY A 10 -12.33 5.91 -9.62
C GLY A 10 -11.24 6.95 -9.92
N MET A 11 -11.29 8.06 -9.20
CA MET A 11 -10.50 9.24 -9.51
C MET A 11 -9.01 9.08 -9.22
N PHE A 12 -8.69 8.42 -8.13
CA PHE A 12 -7.31 8.25 -7.68
C PHE A 12 -6.61 7.06 -8.35
N ALA A 13 -7.39 6.13 -8.94
CA ALA A 13 -6.90 4.96 -9.66
C ALA A 13 -5.87 4.14 -8.86
N VAL A 14 -6.15 3.89 -7.58
CA VAL A 14 -5.32 3.09 -6.68
C VAL A 14 -5.38 1.62 -7.07
N ASN A 15 -4.26 0.95 -7.05
CA ASN A 15 -4.19 -0.49 -7.23
C ASN A 15 -4.47 -1.21 -5.91
N CYS A 16 -5.44 -2.09 -5.88
CA CYS A 16 -5.67 -3.04 -4.81
C CYS A 16 -5.23 -4.44 -5.24
N TYR A 17 -4.64 -5.20 -4.33
CA TYR A 17 -4.18 -6.55 -4.64
C TYR A 17 -4.74 -7.55 -3.64
N LEU A 18 -5.19 -8.72 -4.14
CA LEU A 18 -5.49 -9.89 -3.32
C LEU A 18 -4.37 -10.91 -3.47
N VAL A 19 -3.78 -11.29 -2.36
CA VAL A 19 -2.76 -12.35 -2.28
C VAL A 19 -3.40 -13.57 -1.65
N VAL A 20 -3.56 -14.63 -2.44
CA VAL A 20 -4.29 -15.84 -2.04
C VAL A 20 -3.29 -16.95 -1.69
N SER A 21 -3.45 -17.52 -0.49
CA SER A 21 -2.69 -18.67 0.00
C SER A 21 -3.18 -19.99 -0.58
N GLU A 22 -2.37 -21.04 -0.44
CA GLU A 22 -2.76 -22.41 -0.82
C GLU A 22 -3.91 -22.95 0.05
N ALA A 23 -4.03 -22.47 1.28
CA ALA A 23 -5.12 -22.83 2.18
C ALA A 23 -6.46 -22.14 1.88
N GLY A 24 -6.50 -21.23 0.88
CA GLY A 24 -7.70 -20.53 0.48
C GLY A 24 -8.04 -19.31 1.34
N ASN A 25 -7.06 -18.76 2.06
CA ASN A 25 -7.19 -17.46 2.70
C ASN A 25 -6.61 -16.35 1.82
N ALA A 26 -7.13 -15.14 1.94
CA ALA A 26 -6.67 -13.97 1.21
C ALA A 26 -6.17 -12.87 2.14
N VAL A 27 -5.13 -12.18 1.69
CA VAL A 27 -4.63 -10.93 2.24
C VAL A 27 -4.89 -9.84 1.20
N MET A 28 -5.55 -8.76 1.59
CA MET A 28 -5.78 -7.58 0.75
C MET A 28 -4.69 -6.54 1.04
N ILE A 29 -4.16 -5.94 -0.01
CA ILE A 29 -3.22 -4.82 0.08
C ILE A 29 -3.97 -3.56 -0.36
N ASP A 30 -4.14 -2.63 0.57
CA ASP A 30 -4.91 -1.40 0.48
C ASP A 30 -6.40 -1.59 0.18
N CYS A 31 -7.22 -0.60 0.53
CA CYS A 31 -8.68 -0.61 0.46
C CYS A 31 -9.21 0.66 -0.20
N PRO A 32 -8.99 0.86 -1.51
CA PRO A 32 -9.48 2.02 -2.23
C PRO A 32 -11.00 1.99 -2.44
N GLU A 33 -11.55 3.02 -3.05
CA GLU A 33 -12.98 3.14 -3.39
C GLU A 33 -13.48 2.03 -4.32
N GLU A 34 -12.71 1.61 -5.20
CA GLU A 34 -12.82 0.64 -6.33
C GLU A 34 -14.13 -0.15 -6.41
N GLY A 35 -15.21 0.48 -6.90
CA GLY A 35 -16.56 -0.12 -6.91
C GLY A 35 -17.19 -0.20 -5.52
N GLY A 36 -16.63 0.52 -4.55
CA GLY A 36 -17.01 0.47 -3.14
C GLY A 36 -16.59 -0.82 -2.44
N ALA A 37 -16.85 -0.90 -1.15
CA ALA A 37 -16.55 -2.10 -0.36
C ALA A 37 -17.18 -3.37 -0.96
N GLU A 38 -18.39 -3.27 -1.53
CA GLU A 38 -19.09 -4.39 -2.17
C GLU A 38 -18.32 -4.93 -3.39
N GLY A 39 -17.73 -4.04 -4.21
CA GLY A 39 -16.94 -4.44 -5.38
C GLY A 39 -15.68 -5.19 -4.99
N LEU A 40 -14.93 -4.71 -4.00
CA LEU A 40 -13.74 -5.37 -3.49
C LEU A 40 -14.05 -6.72 -2.83
N LEU A 41 -15.13 -6.80 -2.05
CA LEU A 41 -15.61 -8.05 -1.45
C LEU A 41 -16.04 -9.05 -2.51
N ALA A 42 -16.73 -8.61 -3.57
CA ALA A 42 -17.12 -9.49 -4.68
C ALA A 42 -15.90 -10.06 -5.42
N GLU A 43 -14.83 -9.29 -5.61
CA GLU A 43 -13.59 -9.81 -6.19
C GLU A 43 -12.89 -10.83 -5.26
N ALA A 44 -12.91 -10.58 -3.94
CA ALA A 44 -12.43 -11.57 -2.97
C ALA A 44 -13.23 -12.87 -3.04
N GLU A 45 -14.57 -12.80 -3.08
CA GLU A 45 -15.46 -13.96 -3.21
C GLU A 45 -15.23 -14.72 -4.53
N LYS A 46 -15.09 -14.04 -5.66
CA LYS A 46 -14.77 -14.65 -6.97
C LYS A 46 -13.44 -15.40 -6.95
N SER A 47 -12.49 -14.98 -6.10
CA SER A 47 -11.22 -15.69 -5.93
C SER A 47 -11.40 -17.06 -5.27
N GLY A 48 -12.54 -17.31 -4.62
CA GLY A 48 -12.82 -18.48 -3.81
C GLY A 48 -12.10 -18.49 -2.46
N ALA A 49 -11.45 -17.37 -2.08
CA ALA A 49 -10.67 -17.27 -0.87
C ALA A 49 -11.40 -16.45 0.21
N LYS A 50 -11.12 -16.78 1.47
CA LYS A 50 -11.62 -16.03 2.62
C LYS A 50 -10.68 -14.87 2.94
N LEU A 51 -11.16 -13.63 2.90
CA LEU A 51 -10.38 -12.47 3.32
C LEU A 51 -10.16 -12.50 4.83
N THR A 52 -8.91 -12.57 5.28
CA THR A 52 -8.54 -12.71 6.68
C THR A 52 -7.63 -11.59 7.18
N LYS A 53 -6.92 -10.91 6.28
CA LYS A 53 -6.03 -9.81 6.62
C LYS A 53 -6.10 -8.69 5.58
N ILE A 54 -5.88 -7.48 6.05
CA ILE A 54 -5.71 -6.27 5.25
C ILE A 54 -4.39 -5.64 5.67
N LEU A 55 -3.50 -5.40 4.72
CA LEU A 55 -2.23 -4.74 4.93
C LEU A 55 -2.27 -3.38 4.23
N LEU A 56 -2.16 -2.31 5.01
CA LEU A 56 -2.16 -0.95 4.49
C LEU A 56 -0.72 -0.49 4.28
N THR A 57 -0.41 -0.07 3.06
CA THR A 57 0.91 0.47 2.74
C THR A 57 1.15 1.81 3.42
N HIS A 58 0.11 2.63 3.56
CA HIS A 58 0.09 3.89 4.29
C HIS A 58 -1.35 4.34 4.57
N GLY A 59 -1.52 5.49 5.20
CA GLY A 59 -2.81 5.95 5.72
C GLY A 59 -3.47 7.09 4.93
N HIS A 60 -3.17 7.31 3.64
CA HIS A 60 -3.92 8.29 2.85
C HIS A 60 -5.31 7.79 2.47
N CYS A 61 -6.25 8.72 2.33
CA CYS A 61 -7.67 8.44 2.18
C CYS A 61 -7.99 7.51 1.01
N ASP A 62 -7.33 7.67 -0.11
CA ASP A 62 -7.51 6.86 -1.32
C ASP A 62 -7.06 5.40 -1.16
N HIS A 63 -6.21 5.08 -0.18
CA HIS A 63 -5.80 3.73 0.17
C HIS A 63 -6.63 3.08 1.29
N ILE A 64 -7.48 3.86 1.98
CA ILE A 64 -8.24 3.41 3.14
C ILE A 64 -9.76 3.67 3.03
N GLU A 65 -10.26 4.14 1.90
CA GLU A 65 -11.62 4.66 1.74
C GLU A 65 -12.68 3.64 2.14
N THR A 66 -12.52 2.38 1.75
CA THR A 66 -13.45 1.29 2.06
C THR A 66 -13.00 0.39 3.22
N LEU A 67 -11.90 0.74 3.89
CA LEU A 67 -11.29 -0.08 4.94
C LEU A 67 -12.27 -0.52 6.03
N ALA A 68 -12.98 0.44 6.60
CA ALA A 68 -13.83 0.17 7.76
C ALA A 68 -14.99 -0.77 7.39
N GLU A 69 -15.58 -0.61 6.21
CA GLU A 69 -16.64 -1.47 5.70
C GLU A 69 -16.14 -2.89 5.48
N ILE A 70 -15.01 -3.04 4.78
CA ILE A 70 -14.44 -4.35 4.46
C ILE A 70 -14.02 -5.09 5.73
N ALA A 71 -13.29 -4.41 6.63
CA ALA A 71 -12.83 -5.00 7.87
C ALA A 71 -13.99 -5.44 8.78
N ASN A 72 -15.06 -4.62 8.88
CA ASN A 72 -16.24 -4.98 9.68
C ASN A 72 -17.06 -6.11 9.04
N ALA A 73 -17.18 -6.17 7.72
CA ALA A 73 -17.94 -7.21 7.01
C ALA A 73 -17.23 -8.58 7.07
N THR A 74 -15.89 -8.60 7.03
CA THR A 74 -15.11 -9.84 6.94
C THR A 74 -14.54 -10.30 8.28
N GLY A 75 -14.36 -9.38 9.23
CA GLY A 75 -13.61 -9.62 10.46
C GLY A 75 -12.09 -9.75 10.22
N ALA A 76 -11.59 -9.29 9.08
CA ALA A 76 -10.17 -9.33 8.75
C ALA A 76 -9.35 -8.48 9.71
N GLU A 77 -8.18 -9.00 10.11
CA GLU A 77 -7.20 -8.23 10.88
C GLU A 77 -6.55 -7.16 9.99
N VAL A 78 -6.51 -5.91 10.46
CA VAL A 78 -5.92 -4.77 9.73
C VAL A 78 -4.55 -4.45 10.29
N TYR A 79 -3.56 -4.30 9.41
CA TYR A 79 -2.20 -3.95 9.76
C TYR A 79 -1.78 -2.64 9.08
N ILE A 80 -1.15 -1.76 9.84
CA ILE A 80 -0.59 -0.49 9.34
C ILE A 80 0.66 -0.14 10.15
N HIS A 81 1.58 0.61 9.56
CA HIS A 81 2.73 1.10 10.31
C HIS A 81 2.29 2.04 11.44
N LYS A 82 2.95 1.94 12.60
CA LYS A 82 2.59 2.69 13.83
C LYS A 82 2.50 4.21 13.64
N PHE A 83 3.27 4.79 12.70
CA PHE A 83 3.24 6.22 12.44
C PHE A 83 2.04 6.66 11.59
N ASP A 84 1.47 5.76 10.80
CA ASP A 84 0.27 6.03 10.01
C ASP A 84 -1.03 5.54 10.68
N ALA A 85 -0.95 4.73 11.74
CA ALA A 85 -2.12 4.27 12.47
C ALA A 85 -3.05 5.42 12.95
N PRO A 86 -2.55 6.60 13.43
CA PRO A 86 -3.42 7.72 13.78
C PRO A 86 -4.24 8.27 12.61
N LYS A 87 -3.74 8.17 11.37
CA LYS A 87 -4.43 8.65 10.18
C LYS A 87 -5.76 7.94 9.90
N LEU A 88 -5.93 6.72 10.41
CA LEU A 88 -7.18 5.96 10.26
C LEU A 88 -8.37 6.60 10.98
N THR A 89 -8.14 7.60 11.83
CA THR A 89 -9.16 8.35 12.55
C THR A 89 -9.02 9.87 12.42
N ASP A 90 -8.07 10.34 11.61
CA ASP A 90 -7.75 11.76 11.45
C ASP A 90 -7.92 12.18 9.99
N SER A 91 -8.99 12.90 9.68
CA SER A 91 -9.32 13.35 8.31
C SER A 91 -8.34 14.37 7.74
N HIS A 92 -7.63 15.11 8.60
CA HIS A 92 -6.53 15.98 8.17
C HIS A 92 -5.29 15.17 7.81
N GLY A 93 -4.90 14.27 8.70
CA GLY A 93 -3.72 13.42 8.52
C GLY A 93 -3.84 12.44 7.33
N ASN A 94 -5.05 11.93 7.06
CA ASN A 94 -5.29 11.06 5.91
C ASN A 94 -5.70 11.80 4.63
N LEU A 95 -5.75 13.13 4.66
CA LEU A 95 -6.11 14.03 3.56
C LEU A 95 -7.57 14.00 3.12
N SER A 96 -8.46 13.23 3.75
CA SER A 96 -9.85 13.13 3.32
C SER A 96 -10.61 14.46 3.42
N GLU A 97 -10.22 15.36 4.33
CA GLU A 97 -10.82 16.72 4.37
C GLU A 97 -10.46 17.56 3.14
N TYR A 98 -9.25 17.38 2.57
CA TYR A 98 -8.81 18.11 1.37
C TYR A 98 -9.45 17.58 0.09
N PHE A 99 -9.69 16.27 0.06
CA PHE A 99 -10.24 15.57 -1.11
C PHE A 99 -11.73 15.25 -0.98
N ALA A 100 -12.43 15.80 0.02
CA ALA A 100 -13.85 15.49 0.30
C ALA A 100 -14.80 15.66 -0.91
N ALA A 101 -14.46 16.54 -1.86
CA ALA A 101 -15.26 16.72 -3.09
C ALA A 101 -15.07 15.59 -4.13
N TYR A 102 -14.08 14.73 -3.93
CA TYR A 102 -13.68 13.66 -4.85
C TYR A 102 -13.95 12.26 -4.28
N LEU A 103 -14.26 12.17 -2.99
CA LEU A 103 -14.59 10.94 -2.27
C LEU A 103 -16.09 10.68 -2.33
N ASP A 104 -16.50 9.42 -2.32
CA ASP A 104 -17.93 9.02 -2.24
C ASP A 104 -18.44 9.08 -0.77
N GLY A 105 -18.16 10.20 -0.12
CA GLY A 105 -18.52 10.45 1.26
C GLY A 105 -17.32 10.49 2.21
N PRO A 106 -17.56 10.68 3.52
CA PRO A 106 -16.47 10.75 4.51
C PRO A 106 -15.84 9.37 4.72
N VAL A 107 -14.52 9.33 4.72
CA VAL A 107 -13.76 8.11 5.09
C VAL A 107 -14.12 7.72 6.52
N LYS A 108 -14.59 6.49 6.70
CA LYS A 108 -15.02 5.98 8.01
C LYS A 108 -13.82 5.65 8.88
N HIS A 109 -13.87 6.10 10.13
CA HIS A 109 -12.82 5.84 11.10
C HIS A 109 -12.68 4.34 11.40
N TYR A 110 -11.42 3.90 11.59
CA TYR A 110 -11.08 2.55 12.01
C TYR A 110 -9.97 2.58 13.07
N ASP A 111 -10.27 2.13 14.28
CA ASP A 111 -9.40 2.23 15.47
C ASP A 111 -8.84 0.88 15.98
N LYS A 112 -9.08 -0.22 15.20
CA LYS A 112 -8.71 -1.58 15.62
C LYS A 112 -7.49 -2.12 14.87
N ALA A 113 -6.76 -1.27 14.14
CA ALA A 113 -5.61 -1.71 13.39
C ALA A 113 -4.45 -2.14 14.29
N ILE A 114 -3.76 -3.18 13.90
CA ILE A 114 -2.55 -3.70 14.53
C ILE A 114 -1.37 -2.90 13.99
N ALA A 115 -0.64 -2.23 14.89
CA ALA A 115 0.53 -1.44 14.51
C ALA A 115 1.73 -2.35 14.22
N VAL A 116 2.39 -2.10 13.08
CA VAL A 116 3.63 -2.78 12.69
C VAL A 116 4.81 -1.82 12.62
N SER A 117 6.00 -2.37 12.58
CA SER A 117 7.28 -1.68 12.49
C SER A 117 8.18 -2.33 11.44
N ASP A 118 9.28 -1.66 11.10
CA ASP A 118 10.31 -2.19 10.21
C ASP A 118 10.83 -3.55 10.65
N GLY A 119 10.93 -4.48 9.72
CA GLY A 119 11.40 -5.84 9.97
C GLY A 119 10.35 -6.82 10.49
N ASP A 120 9.15 -6.36 10.88
CA ASP A 120 8.08 -7.27 11.30
C ASP A 120 7.69 -8.24 10.16
N ILE A 121 7.22 -9.43 10.53
CA ILE A 121 6.74 -10.44 9.59
C ILE A 121 5.29 -10.77 9.91
N ILE A 122 4.39 -10.48 8.97
CA ILE A 122 2.98 -10.84 9.05
C ILE A 122 2.80 -12.16 8.31
N LYS A 123 2.27 -13.17 9.01
CA LYS A 123 2.06 -14.50 8.45
C LYS A 123 0.62 -14.74 8.09
N GLN A 124 0.42 -15.37 6.93
CA GLN A 124 -0.86 -15.92 6.50
C GLN A 124 -0.63 -17.28 5.84
N ASP A 125 -0.97 -18.36 6.56
CA ASP A 125 -0.69 -19.72 6.11
C ASP A 125 0.81 -19.91 5.77
N GLU A 126 1.14 -20.28 4.54
CA GLU A 126 2.51 -20.38 4.03
C GLU A 126 3.11 -19.03 3.60
N LEU A 127 2.31 -17.96 3.57
CA LEU A 127 2.77 -16.66 3.14
C LEU A 127 3.38 -15.87 4.30
N GLU A 128 4.50 -15.22 4.02
CA GLU A 128 5.15 -14.28 4.93
C GLU A 128 5.29 -12.93 4.23
N PHE A 129 4.77 -11.87 4.88
CA PHE A 129 4.88 -10.49 4.43
C PHE A 129 5.86 -9.76 5.35
N ARG A 130 7.05 -9.49 4.85
CA ARG A 130 8.04 -8.69 5.58
C ARG A 130 7.73 -7.22 5.41
N VAL A 131 7.65 -6.50 6.52
CA VAL A 131 7.46 -5.04 6.56
C VAL A 131 8.82 -4.37 6.34
N MET A 132 8.91 -3.52 5.33
CA MET A 132 10.05 -2.64 5.10
C MET A 132 9.59 -1.19 5.22
N HIS A 133 10.04 -0.47 6.25
CA HIS A 133 9.67 0.91 6.47
C HIS A 133 10.39 1.83 5.48
N THR A 134 9.60 2.52 4.65
CA THR A 134 10.04 3.39 3.56
C THR A 134 9.37 4.76 3.65
N PRO A 135 9.62 5.52 4.74
CA PRO A 135 8.97 6.80 4.98
C PRO A 135 9.35 7.86 3.94
N GLY A 136 8.49 8.88 3.82
CA GLY A 136 8.77 10.08 3.05
C GLY A 136 7.62 10.55 2.19
N HIS A 137 6.79 9.68 1.61
CA HIS A 137 5.47 10.05 1.10
C HIS A 137 4.52 10.31 2.28
N THR A 138 4.48 9.39 3.25
CA THR A 138 4.05 9.62 4.62
C THR A 138 5.14 9.17 5.59
N SER A 139 5.01 9.51 6.89
CA SER A 139 5.93 9.02 7.93
C SER A 139 5.81 7.52 8.19
N GLY A 140 4.69 6.91 7.85
CA GLY A 140 4.39 5.49 8.06
C GLY A 140 4.37 4.63 6.80
N CYS A 141 4.80 5.13 5.65
CA CYS A 141 4.87 4.32 4.44
C CYS A 141 5.71 3.06 4.63
N VAL A 142 5.19 1.94 4.12
CA VAL A 142 5.91 0.66 4.09
C VAL A 142 5.81 0.00 2.72
N CYS A 143 6.84 -0.76 2.36
CA CYS A 143 6.74 -1.81 1.36
C CYS A 143 6.48 -3.15 2.05
N TYR A 144 5.53 -3.94 1.56
CA TYR A 144 5.36 -5.34 1.98
C TYR A 144 6.06 -6.25 0.99
N ILE A 145 6.92 -7.14 1.48
CA ILE A 145 7.68 -8.07 0.63
C ILE A 145 7.22 -9.50 0.92
N ALA A 146 6.74 -10.19 -0.11
CA ALA A 146 6.31 -11.59 -0.04
C ALA A 146 6.91 -12.38 -1.21
N GLY A 147 7.81 -13.33 -0.91
CA GLY A 147 8.55 -14.07 -1.93
C GLY A 147 9.38 -13.14 -2.81
N ASP A 148 9.11 -13.14 -4.11
CA ASP A 148 9.74 -12.31 -5.13
C ASP A 148 8.96 -11.04 -5.48
N VAL A 149 7.94 -10.68 -4.68
CA VAL A 149 7.06 -9.54 -4.93
C VAL A 149 7.20 -8.48 -3.83
N MET A 150 7.23 -7.22 -4.24
CA MET A 150 7.21 -6.04 -3.39
C MET A 150 5.94 -5.21 -3.70
N PHE A 151 5.07 -5.05 -2.71
CA PHE A 151 3.97 -4.10 -2.75
C PHE A 151 4.49 -2.77 -2.21
N SER A 152 4.77 -1.84 -3.11
CA SER A 152 5.50 -0.61 -2.74
C SER A 152 4.62 0.55 -2.28
N GLY A 153 3.29 0.40 -2.35
CA GLY A 153 2.39 1.54 -2.11
C GLY A 153 2.86 2.75 -2.90
N ASP A 154 2.93 3.89 -2.21
CA ASP A 154 3.34 5.15 -2.80
C ASP A 154 4.81 5.52 -2.52
N THR A 155 5.65 4.51 -2.29
CA THR A 155 7.10 4.71 -2.19
C THR A 155 7.74 4.76 -3.57
N LEU A 156 7.48 3.75 -4.41
CA LEU A 156 8.12 3.56 -5.71
C LEU A 156 7.09 3.20 -6.77
N PHE A 157 7.09 3.96 -7.87
CA PHE A 157 6.30 3.72 -9.06
C PHE A 157 7.19 3.39 -10.25
N ARG A 158 6.59 2.92 -11.32
CA ARG A 158 7.28 2.81 -12.60
C ARG A 158 7.64 4.20 -13.14
N ASP A 159 8.95 4.44 -13.29
CA ASP A 159 9.52 5.71 -13.77
C ASP A 159 9.22 6.93 -12.86
N SER A 160 8.73 6.71 -11.62
CA SER A 160 8.34 7.78 -10.70
C SER A 160 8.44 7.34 -9.24
N ILE A 161 8.11 8.26 -8.34
CA ILE A 161 8.04 8.05 -6.88
C ILE A 161 6.80 8.74 -6.30
N GLY A 162 6.43 8.42 -5.07
CA GLY A 162 5.39 9.12 -4.35
C GLY A 162 5.72 10.60 -4.16
N ARG A 163 4.69 11.45 -4.20
CA ARG A 163 4.84 12.88 -3.91
C ARG A 163 5.14 13.09 -2.43
N THR A 164 5.78 14.23 -2.12
CA THR A 164 6.23 14.56 -0.76
C THR A 164 5.81 15.95 -0.30
N ASP A 165 4.91 16.58 -1.03
CA ASP A 165 4.42 17.94 -0.79
C ASP A 165 3.06 17.98 -0.06
N MET A 166 2.61 16.84 0.46
CA MET A 166 1.39 16.71 1.26
C MET A 166 1.73 16.70 2.76
N VAL A 167 0.69 16.66 3.61
CA VAL A 167 0.85 16.55 5.06
C VAL A 167 1.76 15.37 5.40
N ASP A 168 2.78 15.62 6.24
CA ASP A 168 3.74 14.61 6.70
C ASP A 168 4.71 14.10 5.61
N GLY A 169 4.63 14.62 4.38
CA GLY A 169 5.56 14.31 3.31
C GLY A 169 6.93 14.95 3.51
N ASN A 170 8.02 14.26 3.12
CA ASN A 170 9.37 14.75 3.19
C ASN A 170 10.27 14.11 2.12
N TYR A 171 10.73 14.92 1.17
CA TYR A 171 11.54 14.42 0.06
C TYR A 171 12.90 13.85 0.49
N GLN A 172 13.56 14.47 1.47
CA GLN A 172 14.88 13.97 1.93
C GLN A 172 14.74 12.58 2.56
N VAL A 173 13.69 12.40 3.37
CA VAL A 173 13.39 11.10 3.99
C VAL A 173 13.01 10.05 2.92
N LEU A 174 12.21 10.43 1.91
CA LEU A 174 11.90 9.53 0.80
C LEU A 174 13.16 9.13 0.01
N SER A 175 14.05 10.08 -0.23
CA SER A 175 15.33 9.82 -0.91
C SER A 175 16.18 8.79 -0.15
N GLU A 176 16.22 8.84 1.18
CA GLU A 176 16.88 7.83 2.01
C GLU A 176 16.20 6.47 1.91
N SER A 177 14.87 6.44 1.87
CA SER A 177 14.09 5.22 1.66
C SER A 177 14.36 4.61 0.28
N LEU A 178 14.41 5.42 -0.78
CA LEU A 178 14.73 4.97 -2.13
C LEU A 178 16.17 4.45 -2.22
N LYS A 179 17.13 5.09 -1.53
CA LYS A 179 18.51 4.61 -1.44
C LYS A 179 18.56 3.20 -0.85
N LYS A 180 17.81 2.91 0.22
CA LYS A 180 17.71 1.55 0.77
C LYS A 180 17.22 0.55 -0.28
N LEU A 181 16.26 0.94 -1.14
CA LEU A 181 15.79 0.08 -2.23
C LEU A 181 16.88 -0.20 -3.25
N THR A 182 17.80 0.75 -3.51
CA THR A 182 18.93 0.51 -4.43
C THR A 182 19.95 -0.49 -3.91
N GLU A 183 20.06 -0.62 -2.59
CA GLU A 183 21.01 -1.54 -1.93
C GLU A 183 20.52 -3.00 -1.90
N ILE A 184 19.23 -3.24 -2.20
CA ILE A 184 18.66 -4.59 -2.30
C ILE A 184 19.27 -5.31 -3.50
N THR A 185 19.77 -6.53 -3.33
CA THR A 185 20.40 -7.31 -4.40
C THR A 185 19.39 -8.15 -5.18
N GLU A 186 18.28 -8.49 -4.57
CA GLU A 186 17.20 -9.26 -5.18
C GLU A 186 16.40 -8.39 -6.15
N ASN A 187 15.99 -8.98 -7.28
CA ASN A 187 15.09 -8.31 -8.21
C ASN A 187 13.63 -8.66 -7.90
N TYR A 188 12.94 -7.77 -7.23
CA TYR A 188 11.51 -7.92 -6.94
C TYR A 188 10.64 -7.45 -8.11
N ARG A 189 9.53 -8.17 -8.36
CA ARG A 189 8.39 -7.64 -9.09
C ARG A 189 7.74 -6.59 -8.19
N VAL A 190 7.67 -5.35 -8.65
CA VAL A 190 7.13 -4.21 -7.88
C VAL A 190 5.69 -3.94 -8.28
N LEU A 191 4.80 -4.02 -7.31
CA LEU A 191 3.37 -3.77 -7.42
C LEU A 191 3.05 -2.48 -6.66
N PRO A 192 2.94 -1.33 -7.37
CA PRO A 192 2.77 -0.02 -6.74
C PRO A 192 1.33 0.30 -6.38
N GLY A 193 1.11 1.33 -5.54
CA GLY A 193 -0.21 1.88 -5.24
C GLY A 193 -0.88 2.50 -6.46
N HIS A 194 -0.11 3.09 -7.37
CA HIS A 194 -0.65 3.69 -8.59
C HIS A 194 0.12 3.24 -9.85
N GLY A 195 -0.60 3.21 -10.97
CA GLY A 195 -0.02 2.96 -12.28
C GLY A 195 0.34 1.50 -12.56
N ASN A 196 1.34 1.31 -13.41
CA ASN A 196 1.73 0.00 -13.89
C ASN A 196 2.75 -0.68 -12.99
N GLU A 197 2.74 -2.02 -12.98
CA GLU A 197 3.80 -2.82 -12.37
C GLU A 197 5.16 -2.60 -13.05
N THR A 198 6.22 -2.88 -12.29
CA THR A 198 7.60 -2.80 -12.76
C THR A 198 8.47 -3.85 -12.05
N THR A 199 9.78 -3.73 -12.17
CA THR A 199 10.74 -4.51 -11.40
C THR A 199 11.75 -3.60 -10.74
N LEU A 200 12.29 -4.02 -9.60
CA LEU A 200 13.25 -3.22 -8.84
C LEU A 200 14.52 -2.94 -9.66
N ASP A 201 15.02 -3.92 -10.41
CA ASP A 201 16.20 -3.73 -11.27
C ASP A 201 15.94 -2.72 -12.39
N ARG A 202 14.73 -2.75 -12.98
CA ARG A 202 14.36 -1.74 -13.97
C ARG A 202 14.39 -0.34 -13.37
N GLU A 203 13.79 -0.17 -12.21
CA GLU A 203 13.73 1.15 -11.57
C GLU A 203 15.11 1.64 -11.13
N LYS A 204 15.98 0.77 -10.62
CA LYS A 204 17.36 1.13 -10.31
C LYS A 204 18.13 1.67 -11.54
N ASN A 205 17.81 1.15 -12.73
CA ASN A 205 18.55 1.51 -13.95
C ASN A 205 17.92 2.66 -14.75
N HIS A 206 16.61 2.92 -14.58
CA HIS A 206 15.87 3.84 -15.47
C HIS A 206 15.06 4.90 -14.75
N ASN A 207 14.72 4.69 -13.46
CA ASN A 207 13.92 5.66 -12.72
C ASN A 207 14.75 6.92 -12.41
N PRO A 208 14.33 8.10 -12.86
CA PRO A 208 15.12 9.32 -12.70
C PRO A 208 15.30 9.76 -11.24
N TYR A 209 14.51 9.20 -10.31
CA TYR A 209 14.55 9.54 -8.89
C TYR A 209 15.41 8.58 -8.06
N ILE A 210 15.82 7.42 -8.59
CA ILE A 210 16.62 6.42 -7.87
C ILE A 210 18.09 6.48 -8.27
N GLY A 211 18.38 6.76 -9.51
CA GLY A 211 19.73 6.58 -10.10
C GLY A 211 20.63 7.79 -9.97
N GLY A 212 21.01 8.30 -8.83
CA GLY A 212 22.19 9.15 -8.57
C GLY A 212 22.54 10.35 -9.48
N ASN A 213 21.86 10.54 -10.60
CA ASN A 213 22.19 11.55 -11.61
C ASN A 213 21.31 12.83 -11.53
N MET A 214 20.42 12.94 -10.54
CA MET A 214 19.52 14.10 -10.45
C MET A 214 20.07 15.27 -9.62
N PHE A 215 21.29 15.17 -9.09
CA PHE A 215 21.92 16.20 -8.25
C PHE A 215 23.22 16.79 -8.81
N ASP A 216 23.51 16.60 -10.10
CA ASP A 216 24.59 17.31 -10.80
C ASP A 216 24.04 18.54 -11.56
N PHE A 217 23.31 19.44 -10.84
CA PHE A 217 22.96 20.77 -11.32
C PHE A 217 23.36 21.84 -10.32
#